data_d55b057d3898e760c94e17bca3cd338e
#
_entry.id   d55b057d3898e760c94e17bca3cd338e
#
_cell.length_a   1.000
_cell.length_b   1.000
_cell.length_c   1.000
_cell.angle_alpha   90.00
_cell.angle_beta   90.00
_cell.angle_gamma   90.00
#
_symmetry.space_group_name_H-M   'P 1'
#
loop_
_entity.id
_entity.type
_entity.pdbx_description
1 polymer ?
#
loop_
_entity_poly.entity_id
_entity_poly.type
_entity_poly.pdbx_seq_one_letter_code
_entity_poly.pdbx_strand_id
1 'polypeptide(L)'
;HAVIGYRDNDIAGVLENTVFLELLRRGFSVNIGKQDVAEVDFVANRADDRLYIQVCYILTPENTDREFAPLEAISDNYEKLVLSTDTLLRVNRGGIRQKNIIDFLLEH
;
A
#
# COMPACT_ATOMS: atom_id res chain seq x y z
N HIS A 1 -21.81 6.97 12.20
CA HIS A 1 -21.80 7.43 11.80
C HIS A 1 -22.35 7.69 10.92
N ALA A 2 -22.53 7.78 10.94
CA ALA A 2 -23.07 8.13 10.36
C ALA A 2 -23.11 8.28 9.43
N VAL A 3 -23.21 8.26 9.09
CA VAL A 3 -23.29 8.40 8.17
C VAL A 3 -22.99 9.17 7.47
N ILE A 4 -22.75 9.65 7.72
CA ILE A 4 -22.54 10.58 7.03
C ILE A 4 -21.33 10.55 6.31
N GLY A 5 -21.03 10.53 5.26
CA GLY A 5 -19.94 10.39 4.41
C GLY A 5 -18.59 10.23 5.07
N TYR A 6 -17.81 9.29 4.66
CA TYR A 6 -16.44 9.18 5.11
C TYR A 6 -15.60 10.26 4.46
N ARG A 7 -14.63 10.78 5.20
CA ARG A 7 -13.58 11.57 4.61
C ARG A 7 -12.57 10.66 3.96
N ASP A 8 -11.76 11.21 3.06
CA ASP A 8 -10.76 10.41 2.36
C ASP A 8 -9.81 9.69 3.32
N ASN A 9 -9.39 10.36 4.39
CA ASN A 9 -8.48 9.73 5.34
C ASN A 9 -9.15 8.63 6.16
N ASP A 10 -10.46 8.71 6.36
CA ASP A 10 -11.21 7.64 7.02
C ASP A 10 -11.25 6.40 6.12
N ILE A 11 -11.48 6.62 4.82
CA ILE A 11 -11.49 5.54 3.84
C ILE A 11 -10.10 4.91 3.77
N ALA A 12 -9.06 5.73 3.74
CA ALA A 12 -7.69 5.23 3.70
C ALA A 12 -7.38 4.35 4.91
N GLY A 13 -7.85 4.75 6.09
CA GLY A 13 -7.66 3.94 7.29
C GLY A 13 -8.33 2.58 7.21
N VAL A 14 -9.54 2.52 6.65
CA VAL A 14 -10.23 1.25 6.44
C VAL A 14 -9.47 0.38 5.46
N LEU A 15 -8.97 0.98 4.37
CA LEU A 15 -8.20 0.24 3.37
C LEU A 15 -6.90 -0.29 3.95
N GLU A 16 -6.21 0.54 4.74
CA GLU A 16 -4.97 0.10 5.39
C GLU A 16 -5.22 -1.09 6.30
N ASN A 17 -6.27 -1.02 7.11
CA ASN A 17 -6.59 -2.13 8.01
C ASN A 17 -6.91 -3.39 7.23
N THR A 18 -7.65 -3.26 6.14
CA THR A 18 -8.00 -4.40 5.30
C THR A 18 -6.75 -5.06 4.71
N VAL A 19 -5.82 -4.26 4.21
CA VAL A 19 -4.56 -4.77 3.66
C VAL A 19 -3.72 -5.43 4.76
N PHE A 20 -3.66 -4.80 5.93
CA PHE A 20 -2.93 -5.35 7.07
C PHE A 20 -3.44 -6.75 7.43
N LEU A 21 -4.76 -6.91 7.54
CA LEU A 21 -5.34 -8.20 7.90
C LEU A 21 -5.09 -9.24 6.81
N GLU A 22 -5.14 -8.84 5.54
CA GLU A 22 -4.88 -9.76 4.45
C GLU A 22 -3.42 -10.23 4.46
N LEU A 23 -2.49 -9.35 4.76
CA LEU A 23 -1.08 -9.73 4.85
C LEU A 23 -0.85 -10.73 5.97
N LEU A 24 -1.50 -10.51 7.13
CA LEU A 24 -1.42 -11.46 8.23
C LEU A 24 -2.01 -12.81 7.82
N ARG A 25 -3.14 -12.80 7.11
CA ARG A 25 -3.76 -14.04 6.65
C ARG A 25 -2.83 -14.83 5.73
N ARG A 26 -2.03 -14.13 4.95
CA ARG A 26 -1.08 -14.78 4.02
C ARG A 26 0.20 -15.25 4.71
N GLY A 27 0.32 -15.03 6.02
CA GLY A 27 1.47 -15.49 6.78
C GLY A 27 2.61 -14.51 6.85
N PHE A 28 2.40 -13.27 6.45
CA PHE A 28 3.43 -12.24 6.61
C PHE A 28 3.52 -11.75 8.04
N SER A 29 4.74 -11.43 8.47
CA SER A 29 4.96 -10.59 9.63
C SER A 29 4.96 -9.15 9.13
N VAL A 30 4.14 -8.29 9.73
CA VAL A 30 3.92 -6.95 9.21
C VAL A 30 4.41 -5.91 10.22
N ASN A 31 5.26 -5.01 9.75
CA ASN A 31 5.70 -3.85 10.53
C ASN A 31 5.09 -2.59 9.92
N ILE A 32 4.75 -1.64 10.79
CA ILE A 32 4.28 -0.33 10.35
C ILE A 32 5.52 0.49 10.01
N GLY A 33 5.76 0.69 8.72
CA GLY A 33 6.99 1.32 8.27
C GLY A 33 7.15 2.75 8.75
N LYS A 34 6.04 3.48 8.91
CA LYS A 34 6.09 4.87 9.37
C LYS A 34 6.60 5.02 10.79
N GLN A 35 6.59 3.93 11.56
CA GLN A 35 7.12 3.93 12.92
C GLN A 35 8.53 3.37 12.98
N ASP A 36 9.12 3.08 11.84
CA ASP A 36 10.44 2.51 11.72
C ASP A 36 11.26 3.38 10.78
N VAL A 37 12.26 2.81 10.12
CA VAL A 37 13.17 3.58 9.27
C VAL A 37 12.59 3.87 7.89
N ALA A 38 11.69 3.01 7.39
CA ALA A 38 11.06 3.23 6.11
C ALA A 38 9.78 4.04 6.29
N GLU A 39 9.55 5.03 5.45
CA GLU A 39 8.38 5.91 5.57
C GLU A 39 7.16 5.35 4.84
N VAL A 40 7.07 4.04 4.69
CA VAL A 40 5.96 3.39 4.00
C VAL A 40 4.92 2.90 5.02
N ASP A 41 3.71 2.62 4.54
CA ASP A 41 2.66 2.16 5.44
C ASP A 41 2.99 0.80 6.05
N PHE A 42 3.41 -0.17 5.23
CA PHE A 42 3.71 -1.52 5.73
C PHE A 42 4.98 -2.09 5.12
N VAL A 43 5.72 -2.80 5.96
CA VAL A 43 6.80 -3.67 5.53
C VAL A 43 6.41 -5.08 5.94
N ALA A 44 6.19 -5.96 4.96
CA ALA A 44 5.73 -7.32 5.20
C ALA A 44 6.86 -8.30 4.88
N ASN A 45 7.12 -9.21 5.80
CA ASN A 45 8.18 -10.20 5.64
C ASN A 45 7.60 -11.60 5.80
N ARG A 46 8.03 -12.52 4.92
CA ARG A 46 7.64 -13.91 5.00
C ARG A 46 8.76 -14.75 4.41
N ALA A 47 9.37 -15.60 5.23
CA ALA A 47 10.53 -16.37 4.82
C ALA A 47 11.60 -15.44 4.23
N ASP A 48 11.97 -15.62 2.97
CA ASP A 48 12.96 -14.79 2.31
C ASP A 48 12.32 -13.63 1.53
N ASP A 49 10.99 -13.52 1.56
CA ASP A 49 10.28 -12.49 0.81
C ASP A 49 10.07 -11.25 1.66
N ARG A 50 10.13 -10.11 1.02
CA ARG A 50 9.77 -8.83 1.63
C ARG A 50 8.96 -8.02 0.64
N LEU A 51 7.96 -7.31 1.17
CA LEU A 51 7.05 -6.53 0.36
C LEU A 51 6.83 -5.19 1.05
N TYR A 52 7.04 -4.10 0.31
CA TYR A 52 6.78 -2.75 0.81
C TYR A 52 5.48 -2.26 0.20
N ILE A 53 4.59 -1.75 1.03
CA ILE A 53 3.25 -1.35 0.58
C ILE A 53 2.90 0.03 1.08
N GLN A 54 2.45 0.87 0.15
CA GLN A 54 1.75 2.12 0.44
C GLN A 54 0.29 1.93 0.06
N VAL A 55 -0.61 2.45 0.88
CA VAL A 55 -2.05 2.34 0.63
C VAL A 55 -2.61 3.75 0.54
N CYS A 56 -3.37 4.01 -0.52
CA CYS A 56 -4.10 5.28 -0.63
C CYS A 56 -5.48 4.99 -1.22
N TYR A 57 -6.38 5.96 -1.08
CA TYR A 57 -7.73 5.79 -1.62
C TYR A 57 -7.69 5.88 -3.15
N ILE A 58 -7.23 7.01 -3.65
CA ILE A 58 -7.17 7.26 -5.10
C ILE A 58 -5.86 7.99 -5.39
N LEU A 59 -5.18 7.58 -6.46
CA LEU A 59 -4.01 8.31 -6.96
C LEU A 59 -4.47 9.44 -7.85
N THR A 60 -3.92 10.60 -7.62
CA THR A 60 -4.18 11.81 -8.41
C THR A 60 -2.85 12.40 -8.85
N PRO A 61 -2.85 13.30 -9.83
CA PRO A 61 -1.60 13.97 -10.18
C PRO A 61 -0.95 14.68 -8.99
N GLU A 62 -1.79 15.16 -8.05
CA GLU A 62 -1.30 15.90 -6.90
C GLU A 62 -0.63 15.02 -5.84
N ASN A 63 -1.07 13.77 -5.70
CA ASN A 63 -0.54 12.92 -4.62
C ASN A 63 0.36 11.78 -5.11
N THR A 64 0.50 11.58 -6.40
CA THR A 64 1.26 10.45 -6.92
C THR A 64 2.71 10.49 -6.43
N ASP A 65 3.36 11.65 -6.53
CA ASP A 65 4.75 11.76 -6.08
C ASP A 65 4.86 11.46 -4.59
N ARG A 66 3.94 11.97 -3.79
CA ARG A 66 3.95 11.76 -2.36
C ARG A 66 3.78 10.29 -1.99
N GLU A 67 2.92 9.58 -2.71
CA GLU A 67 2.68 8.17 -2.41
C GLU A 67 3.83 7.27 -2.88
N PHE A 68 4.51 7.65 -3.96
CA PHE A 68 5.61 6.84 -4.48
C PHE A 68 6.95 7.17 -3.82
N ALA A 69 7.13 8.40 -3.33
CA ALA A 69 8.43 8.84 -2.85
C ALA A 69 9.02 7.96 -1.74
N PRO A 70 8.23 7.53 -0.73
CA PRO A 70 8.82 6.68 0.31
C PRO A 70 9.34 5.35 -0.25
N LEU A 71 8.67 4.79 -1.24
CA LEU A 71 9.10 3.55 -1.88
C LEU A 71 10.32 3.79 -2.76
N GLU A 72 10.37 4.93 -3.42
CA GLU A 72 11.52 5.28 -4.27
C GLU A 72 12.79 5.48 -3.45
N ALA A 73 12.65 5.84 -2.19
CA ALA A 73 13.79 6.04 -1.30
C ALA A 73 14.41 4.71 -0.84
N ILE A 74 13.74 3.60 -1.07
CA ILE A 74 14.24 2.28 -0.68
C ILE A 74 15.00 1.68 -1.85
N SER A 75 16.26 1.35 -1.64
CA SER A 75 17.15 0.98 -2.74
C SER A 75 17.32 -0.52 -2.94
N ASP A 76 16.63 -1.36 -2.17
CA ASP A 76 16.73 -2.80 -2.35
C ASP A 76 15.86 -3.28 -3.52
N ASN A 77 15.94 -4.58 -3.82
CA ASN A 77 15.27 -5.18 -4.96
C ASN A 77 13.96 -5.87 -4.61
N TYR A 78 13.48 -5.70 -3.39
CA TYR A 78 12.23 -6.33 -2.99
C TYR A 78 11.04 -5.62 -3.63
N GLU A 79 9.93 -6.33 -3.73
CA GLU A 79 8.74 -5.82 -4.39
C GLU A 79 8.16 -4.61 -3.64
N LYS A 80 7.72 -3.62 -4.41
CA LYS A 80 7.16 -2.39 -3.87
C LYS A 80 5.85 -2.09 -4.59
N LEU A 81 4.79 -1.88 -3.81
CA LEU A 81 3.44 -1.67 -4.35
C LEU A 81 2.82 -0.41 -3.77
N VAL A 82 2.09 0.29 -4.62
CA VAL A 82 1.12 1.29 -4.18
C VAL A 82 -0.26 0.72 -4.46
N LEU A 83 -1.03 0.50 -3.41
CA LEU A 83 -2.39 -0.06 -3.53
C LEU A 83 -3.40 1.07 -3.45
N SER A 84 -4.33 1.10 -4.39
CA SER A 84 -5.38 2.11 -4.42
C SER A 84 -6.66 1.50 -4.98
N THR A 85 -7.74 2.26 -4.95
CA THR A 85 -9.02 1.78 -5.51
C THR A 85 -9.15 2.08 -7.00
N ASP A 86 -8.14 2.69 -7.60
CA ASP A 86 -8.16 2.96 -9.05
C ASP A 86 -8.23 1.66 -9.83
N THR A 87 -9.14 1.59 -10.79
CA THR A 87 -9.35 0.38 -11.57
C THR A 87 -8.69 0.42 -12.93
N LEU A 88 -8.54 1.60 -13.51
CA LEU A 88 -8.01 1.75 -14.86
C LEU A 88 -6.59 2.29 -14.89
N LEU A 89 -6.13 2.80 -13.76
CA LEU A 89 -4.80 3.38 -13.67
C LEU A 89 -3.75 2.27 -13.70
N ARG A 90 -2.68 2.52 -14.45
CA ARG A 90 -1.55 1.60 -14.52
C ARG A 90 -0.28 2.42 -14.42
N VAL A 91 0.23 2.60 -13.21
CA VAL A 91 1.45 3.37 -12.97
C VAL A 91 2.56 2.42 -12.59
N ASN A 92 3.70 2.57 -13.25
CA ASN A 92 4.91 1.83 -12.92
C ASN A 92 6.06 2.83 -12.95
N ARG A 93 6.67 3.09 -11.79
CA ARG A 93 7.76 4.06 -11.67
C ARG A 93 8.95 3.34 -11.05
N GLY A 94 9.98 3.10 -11.86
CA GLY A 94 11.21 2.50 -11.34
C GLY A 94 10.99 1.14 -10.71
N GLY A 95 10.07 0.35 -11.25
CA GLY A 95 9.77 -0.97 -10.71
C GLY A 95 8.70 -0.96 -9.61
N ILE A 96 8.28 0.20 -9.14
CA ILE A 96 7.19 0.31 -8.16
C ILE A 96 5.88 0.33 -8.92
N ARG A 97 4.97 -0.58 -8.61
CA ARG A 97 3.73 -0.74 -9.36
C ARG A 97 2.53 -0.28 -8.55
N GLN A 98 1.61 0.40 -9.23
CA GLN A 98 0.28 0.63 -8.68
C GLN A 98 -0.57 -0.61 -8.93
N LYS A 99 -1.39 -1.00 -7.95
CA LYS A 99 -2.28 -2.14 -8.09
C LYS A 99 -3.61 -1.81 -7.42
N ASN A 100 -4.69 -2.29 -8.01
CA ASN A 100 -6.01 -2.13 -7.41
C ASN A 100 -6.10 -3.00 -6.16
N ILE A 101 -6.65 -2.45 -5.08
CA ILE A 101 -6.74 -3.16 -3.80
C ILE A 101 -7.58 -4.42 -3.92
N ILE A 102 -8.69 -4.36 -4.65
CA ILE A 102 -9.56 -5.54 -4.78
C ILE A 102 -8.81 -6.65 -5.51
N ASP A 103 -8.08 -6.31 -6.58
CA ASP A 103 -7.28 -7.30 -7.29
C ASP A 103 -6.25 -7.90 -6.36
N PHE A 104 -5.59 -7.07 -5.53
CA PHE A 104 -4.62 -7.58 -4.57
C PHE A 104 -5.27 -8.56 -3.59
N LEU A 105 -6.46 -8.23 -3.07
CA LEU A 105 -7.13 -9.08 -2.10
C LEU A 105 -7.56 -10.41 -2.71
N LEU A 106 -7.86 -10.44 -4.00
CA LEU A 106 -8.31 -11.65 -4.67
C LEU A 106 -7.16 -12.55 -5.13
N GLU A 107 -5.93 -12.05 -5.13
CA GLU A 107 -4.76 -12.88 -5.42
C GLU A 107 -4.41 -13.74 -4.22
N HIS A 108 -3.81 -14.86 -4.49
CA HIS A 108 -3.33 -15.71 -3.41
C HIS A 108 -1.93 -16.19 -3.70
#